data_d01708bb3f7ac5df69715f38ce145567
#
_entry.id   d01708bb3f7ac5df69715f38ce145567
#
_cell.length_a   1.000
_cell.length_b   1.000
_cell.length_c   1.000
_cell.angle_alpha   90.00
_cell.angle_beta   90.00
_cell.angle_gamma   90.00
#
_symmetry.space_group_name_H-M   'P 1'
#
loop_
_entity.id
_entity.type
_entity.pdbx_description
1 polymer ?
#
loop_
_entity_poly.entity_id
_entity_poly.type
_entity_poly.pdbx_seq_one_letter_code
_entity_poly.pdbx_strand_id
1 'polypeptide(L)'
;MVSENYKKIESKAFWYLERYASSSKNLRDYLRKKVRDTELNQDSEVIINQIITNLEKQNILNDAVFSESKSRTFINKGWSLSKIKFKLKQLGINSETIEI
;
A
#
# COMPACT_ATOMS: atom_id res chain seq x y z
N MET A 1 6.73 -23.96 2.13
CA MET A 1 5.81 -24.11 1.00
C MET A 1 4.74 -23.03 1.05
N VAL A 2 4.54 -22.32 -0.04
CA VAL A 2 3.56 -21.24 -0.09
C VAL A 2 2.17 -21.83 -0.30
N SER A 3 1.21 -21.42 0.53
CA SER A 3 -0.16 -21.91 0.42
C SER A 3 -0.83 -21.36 -0.86
N GLU A 4 -1.87 -22.04 -1.30
CA GLU A 4 -2.66 -21.61 -2.45
C GLU A 4 -3.33 -20.25 -2.19
N ASN A 5 -3.78 -20.03 -0.97
CA ASN A 5 -4.38 -18.75 -0.57
C ASN A 5 -3.34 -17.61 -0.64
N TYR A 6 -2.11 -17.88 -0.23
CA TYR A 6 -1.03 -16.90 -0.34
C TYR A 6 -0.84 -16.49 -1.80
N LYS A 7 -0.75 -17.46 -2.71
CA LYS A 7 -0.57 -17.17 -4.15
C LYS A 7 -1.72 -16.37 -4.72
N LYS A 8 -2.95 -16.67 -4.34
CA LYS A 8 -4.13 -15.94 -4.80
C LYS A 8 -4.11 -14.48 -4.35
N ILE A 9 -3.80 -14.26 -3.09
CA ILE A 9 -3.74 -12.90 -2.53
C ILE A 9 -2.55 -12.15 -3.12
N GLU A 10 -1.40 -12.80 -3.24
CA GLU A 10 -0.21 -12.21 -3.85
C GLU A 10 -0.48 -11.78 -5.28
N SER A 11 -1.17 -12.59 -6.07
CA SER A 11 -1.56 -12.25 -7.44
C SER A 11 -2.39 -10.97 -7.49
N LYS A 12 -3.29 -10.80 -6.53
CA LYS A 12 -4.11 -9.59 -6.43
C LYS A 12 -3.25 -8.37 -6.09
N ALA A 13 -2.25 -8.54 -5.24
CA ALA A 13 -1.31 -7.47 -4.89
C ALA A 13 -0.52 -7.02 -6.12
N PHE A 14 0.04 -7.94 -6.89
CA PHE A 14 0.79 -7.61 -8.09
C PHE A 14 -0.10 -6.97 -9.16
N TRP A 15 -1.32 -7.49 -9.33
CA TRP A 15 -2.28 -6.89 -10.26
C TRP A 15 -2.50 -5.41 -9.95
N TYR A 16 -2.69 -5.10 -8.66
CA TYR A 16 -2.92 -3.74 -8.18
C TYR A 16 -1.69 -2.85 -8.40
N LEU A 17 -0.51 -3.36 -8.02
CA LEU A 17 0.72 -2.58 -8.09
C LEU A 17 1.20 -2.33 -9.52
N GLU A 18 0.83 -3.17 -10.47
CA GLU A 18 1.10 -2.94 -11.89
C GLU A 18 0.34 -1.72 -12.42
N ARG A 19 -0.77 -1.37 -11.79
CA ARG A 19 -1.67 -0.31 -12.26
C ARG A 19 -1.60 0.96 -11.43
N TYR A 20 -1.31 0.83 -10.15
CA TYR A 20 -1.39 1.95 -9.21
C TYR A 20 -0.16 2.01 -8.31
N ALA A 21 0.42 3.20 -8.19
CA ALA A 21 1.35 3.46 -7.10
C ALA A 21 0.58 3.40 -5.78
N SER A 22 1.16 2.81 -4.76
CA SER A 22 0.45 2.55 -3.51
C SER A 22 1.35 2.69 -2.29
N SER A 23 0.75 3.14 -1.19
CA SER A 23 1.35 2.99 0.13
C SER A 23 1.07 1.58 0.64
N SER A 24 1.82 1.15 1.66
CA SER A 24 1.57 -0.14 2.31
C SER A 24 0.16 -0.23 2.86
N LYS A 25 -0.35 0.85 3.46
CA LYS A 25 -1.72 0.89 3.98
C LYS A 25 -2.76 0.73 2.87
N ASN A 26 -2.59 1.44 1.76
CA ASN A 26 -3.54 1.35 0.64
C ASN A 26 -3.60 -0.06 0.08
N LEU A 27 -2.45 -0.70 -0.10
CA LEU A 27 -2.42 -2.08 -0.59
C LEU A 27 -3.07 -3.03 0.41
N ARG A 28 -2.79 -2.86 1.70
CA ARG A 28 -3.39 -3.68 2.75
C ARG A 28 -4.92 -3.57 2.73
N ASP A 29 -5.44 -2.36 2.65
CA ASP A 29 -6.89 -2.11 2.61
C ASP A 29 -7.52 -2.73 1.37
N TYR A 30 -6.86 -2.61 0.21
CA TYR A 30 -7.31 -3.23 -1.03
C TYR A 30 -7.37 -4.75 -0.89
N LEU A 31 -6.32 -5.37 -0.36
CA LEU A 31 -6.27 -6.83 -0.19
C LEU A 31 -7.33 -7.32 0.81
N ARG A 32 -7.55 -6.58 1.89
CA ARG A 32 -8.60 -6.91 2.86
C ARG A 32 -9.97 -6.92 2.21
N LYS A 33 -10.24 -5.92 1.38
CA LYS A 33 -11.50 -5.83 0.65
C LYS A 33 -11.68 -7.01 -0.31
N LYS A 34 -10.64 -7.33 -1.08
CA LYS A 34 -10.69 -8.42 -2.05
C LYS A 34 -10.87 -9.78 -1.37
N VAL A 35 -10.23 -9.98 -0.22
CA VAL A 35 -10.38 -11.21 0.54
C VAL A 35 -11.81 -11.38 1.04
N ARG A 36 -12.43 -10.31 1.54
CA ARG A 36 -13.83 -10.35 1.97
C ARG A 36 -14.76 -10.70 0.83
N ASP A 37 -14.52 -10.11 -0.35
CA ASP A 37 -15.37 -10.31 -1.52
C ASP A 37 -15.26 -11.74 -2.07
N THR A 38 -14.15 -12.43 -1.79
CA THR A 38 -13.92 -13.81 -2.31
C THR A 38 -14.09 -14.88 -1.25
N GLU A 39 -14.51 -14.53 -0.05
CA GLU A 39 -14.69 -15.46 1.07
C GLU A 39 -13.44 -16.25 1.45
N LEU A 40 -12.26 -15.76 1.05
CA LEU A 40 -10.99 -16.29 1.55
C LEU A 40 -10.90 -15.87 3.00
N ASN A 41 -10.70 -16.84 3.91
CA ASN A 41 -10.98 -16.60 5.31
C ASN A 41 -9.77 -16.74 6.23
N GLN A 42 -10.03 -16.90 7.43
CA GLN A 42 -9.32 -17.15 8.69
C GLN A 42 -7.87 -16.67 8.79
N ASP A 43 -6.98 -17.10 7.91
CA ASP A 43 -5.56 -16.72 7.97
C ASP A 43 -5.20 -15.59 7.02
N SER A 44 -6.20 -14.98 6.40
CA SER A 44 -5.95 -13.97 5.37
C SER A 44 -5.22 -12.74 5.89
N GLU A 45 -5.48 -12.33 7.14
CA GLU A 45 -4.79 -11.18 7.72
C GLU A 45 -3.30 -11.48 7.91
N VAL A 46 -2.95 -12.68 8.36
CA VAL A 46 -1.56 -13.12 8.49
C VAL A 46 -0.89 -13.15 7.12
N ILE A 47 -1.58 -13.69 6.12
CA ILE A 47 -1.08 -13.78 4.75
C ILE A 47 -0.85 -12.38 4.16
N ILE A 48 -1.81 -11.48 4.33
CA ILE A 48 -1.70 -10.10 3.86
C ILE A 48 -0.46 -9.43 4.46
N ASN A 49 -0.27 -9.57 5.78
CA ASN A 49 0.88 -8.99 6.46
C ASN A 49 2.19 -9.57 5.95
N GLN A 50 2.24 -10.87 5.68
CA GLN A 50 3.43 -11.51 5.11
C GLN A 50 3.74 -10.97 3.72
N ILE A 51 2.73 -10.80 2.89
CA ILE A 51 2.89 -10.27 1.53
C ILE A 51 3.41 -8.82 1.59
N ILE A 52 2.79 -7.99 2.43
CA ILE A 52 3.21 -6.59 2.59
C ILE A 52 4.67 -6.53 3.04
N THR A 53 5.04 -7.31 4.06
CA THR A 53 6.41 -7.35 4.58
C THR A 53 7.41 -7.78 3.50
N ASN A 54 7.07 -8.80 2.73
CA ASN A 54 7.95 -9.28 1.65
C ASN A 54 8.12 -8.25 0.55
N LEU A 55 7.05 -7.55 0.17
CA LEU A 55 7.12 -6.49 -0.84
C LEU A 55 7.94 -5.30 -0.36
N GLU A 56 7.86 -4.98 0.91
CA GLU A 56 8.69 -3.93 1.52
C GLU A 56 10.16 -4.33 1.52
N LYS A 57 10.47 -5.56 1.88
CA LYS A 57 11.85 -6.09 1.87
C LYS A 57 12.46 -6.07 0.48
N GLN A 58 11.67 -6.32 -0.54
CA GLN A 58 12.11 -6.30 -1.94
C GLN A 58 12.10 -4.90 -2.54
N ASN A 59 11.73 -3.91 -1.74
CA ASN A 59 11.61 -2.51 -2.16
C ASN A 59 10.60 -2.29 -3.30
N ILE A 60 9.66 -3.21 -3.46
CA ILE A 60 8.53 -3.06 -4.38
C ILE A 60 7.49 -2.11 -3.76
N LEU A 61 7.28 -2.20 -2.44
CA LEU A 61 6.55 -1.22 -1.65
C LEU A 61 7.54 -0.35 -0.91
N ASN A 62 7.43 0.96 -1.08
CA ASN A 62 8.30 1.91 -0.40
C ASN A 62 7.53 3.20 -0.14
N ASP A 63 7.09 3.36 1.10
CA ASP A 63 6.28 4.52 1.49
C ASP A 63 7.03 5.84 1.33
N ALA A 64 8.35 5.85 1.51
CA ALA A 64 9.14 7.05 1.33
C ALA A 64 9.12 7.51 -0.14
N VAL A 65 9.32 6.58 -1.08
CA VAL A 65 9.28 6.89 -2.51
C VAL A 65 7.86 7.30 -2.92
N PHE A 66 6.86 6.59 -2.43
CA PHE A 66 5.45 6.90 -2.70
C PHE A 66 5.12 8.31 -2.20
N SER A 67 5.51 8.62 -0.97
CA SER A 67 5.28 9.92 -0.35
C SER A 67 5.92 11.06 -1.15
N GLU A 68 7.18 10.87 -1.55
CA GLU A 68 7.89 11.87 -2.35
C GLU A 68 7.21 12.12 -3.69
N SER A 69 6.84 11.06 -4.38
CA SER A 69 6.15 11.14 -5.68
C SER A 69 4.81 11.86 -5.56
N LYS A 70 4.01 11.51 -4.54
CA LYS A 70 2.71 12.15 -4.31
C LYS A 70 2.86 13.60 -3.90
N SER A 71 3.86 13.92 -3.09
CA SER A 71 4.13 15.29 -2.68
C SER A 71 4.40 16.18 -3.89
N ARG A 72 5.23 15.72 -4.83
CA ARG A 72 5.50 16.47 -6.06
C ARG A 72 4.24 16.70 -6.88
N THR A 73 3.41 15.67 -7.01
CA THR A 73 2.14 15.76 -7.73
C THR A 73 1.24 16.83 -7.11
N PHE A 74 1.10 16.81 -5.79
CA PHE A 74 0.24 17.75 -5.08
C PHE A 74 0.80 19.18 -5.11
N ILE A 75 2.11 19.33 -5.00
CA ILE A 75 2.78 20.64 -5.14
C ILE A 75 2.50 21.21 -6.52
N ASN A 76 2.64 20.40 -7.55
CA ASN A 76 2.37 20.82 -8.93
C ASN A 76 0.92 21.22 -9.15
N LYS A 77 0.00 20.64 -8.37
CA LYS A 77 -1.41 21.02 -8.40
C LYS A 77 -1.73 22.26 -7.57
N GLY A 78 -0.74 22.81 -6.88
CA GLY A 78 -0.92 24.01 -6.08
C GLY A 78 -1.47 23.78 -4.68
N TRP A 79 -1.40 22.55 -4.16
CA TRP A 79 -1.88 22.28 -2.81
C TRP A 79 -0.96 22.90 -1.77
N SER A 80 -1.54 23.34 -0.65
CA SER A 80 -0.77 23.83 0.50
C SER A 80 -0.03 22.66 1.17
N LEU A 81 1.07 22.97 1.86
CA LEU A 81 1.84 21.95 2.60
C LEU A 81 0.99 21.25 3.65
N SER A 82 0.12 21.99 4.34
CA SER A 82 -0.77 21.41 5.34
C SER A 82 -1.73 20.38 4.74
N LYS A 83 -2.28 20.70 3.57
CA LYS A 83 -3.19 19.79 2.86
C LYS A 83 -2.46 18.56 2.39
N ILE A 84 -1.24 18.71 1.88
CA ILE A 84 -0.41 17.58 1.44
C ILE A 84 -0.11 16.65 2.61
N LYS A 85 0.34 17.19 3.74
CA LYS A 85 0.65 16.39 4.93
C LYS A 85 -0.57 15.64 5.42
N PHE A 86 -1.72 16.29 5.46
CA PHE A 86 -2.97 15.66 5.86
C PHE A 86 -3.32 14.48 4.95
N LYS A 87 -3.23 14.70 3.63
CA LYS A 87 -3.54 13.65 2.65
C LYS A 87 -2.59 12.46 2.76
N LEU A 88 -1.29 12.72 2.90
CA LEU A 88 -0.30 11.65 3.06
C LEU A 88 -0.57 10.82 4.32
N LYS A 89 -0.95 11.45 5.41
CA LYS A 89 -1.33 10.72 6.62
C LYS A 89 -2.57 9.86 6.41
N GLN A 90 -3.55 10.36 5.66
CA GLN A 90 -4.73 9.55 5.29
C GLN A 90 -4.35 8.33 4.46
N LEU A 91 -3.32 8.46 3.61
CA LEU A 91 -2.80 7.37 2.81
C LEU A 91 -1.93 6.40 3.62
N GLY A 92 -1.77 6.66 4.91
CA GLY A 92 -1.05 5.77 5.81
C GLY A 92 0.45 6.04 5.88
N ILE A 93 0.91 7.19 5.41
CA ILE A 93 2.32 7.53 5.48
C ILE A 93 2.64 8.03 6.89
N ASN A 94 3.69 7.46 7.48
CA ASN A 94 4.16 7.85 8.80
C ASN A 94 4.66 9.30 8.76
N SER A 95 4.37 10.07 9.83
CA SER A 95 4.81 11.46 9.95
C SER A 95 6.31 11.63 9.76
N GLU A 96 7.10 10.67 10.23
CA GLU A 96 8.55 10.70 10.09
C GLU A 96 9.01 10.55 8.65
N THR A 97 8.20 9.90 7.81
CA THR A 97 8.47 9.69 6.39
C THR A 97 8.11 10.93 5.56
N ILE A 98 7.19 11.75 6.05
CA ILE A 98 6.73 12.95 5.33
C ILE A 98 7.76 14.06 5.48
N GLU A 99 8.51 14.31 4.43
CA GLU A 99 9.54 15.35 4.37
C GLU A 99 9.11 16.44 3.39
N ILE A 100 8.41 17.43 3.91
CA ILE A 100 8.02 18.58 3.09
C ILE A 100 8.32 19.87 3.85
#